data_9d3282081c3dff8fcc768bb284a8d780
#
_entry.id   9d3282081c3dff8fcc768bb284a8d780
#
_cell.length_a   1.000
_cell.length_b   1.000
_cell.length_c   1.000
_cell.angle_alpha   90.00
_cell.angle_beta   90.00
_cell.angle_gamma   90.00
#
_symmetry.space_group_name_H-M   'P 1'
#
loop_
_entity.id
_entity.type
_entity.pdbx_description
1 polymer ?
#
loop_
_entity_poly.entity_id
_entity_poly.type
_entity_poly.pdbx_seq_one_letter_code
_entity_poly.pdbx_strand_id
1 'polypeptide(L)'
;MTMKRIRHTVILAAFGLVLLAAAAAQEYRPSAKEIWLAGRQTVTVENFEARGPILDIGGGGEGVIGQLKGAQVIAIDLSKRELEEAPAGPLVKIVMDARELKFLDGAFDTATVFFTFMYISSTDHEQVFREIFRVLRPGGRLLIWDVVFPKIEDVTKKSALFWFSFKLPEKTINTGYGVKIPPGEPGLPHFEELAQKAGFAVVAKKTDQKWFFLELSKPAAK
;
A
#
# COMPACT_ATOMS: atom_id res chain seq x y z
N MET A 1 -7.99 10.36 42.57
CA MET A 1 -7.10 9.40 41.90
C MET A 1 -7.98 8.43 41.10
N THR A 2 -8.30 8.79 39.87
CA THR A 2 -9.32 8.14 39.05
C THR A 2 -8.66 7.57 37.81
N MET A 3 -8.41 6.27 37.81
CA MET A 3 -7.90 5.53 36.64
C MET A 3 -8.95 5.59 35.52
N LYS A 4 -8.66 6.34 34.44
CA LYS A 4 -9.44 6.30 33.21
C LYS A 4 -9.21 4.94 32.51
N ARG A 5 -10.28 4.17 32.44
CA ARG A 5 -10.36 2.96 31.60
C ARG A 5 -10.12 3.35 30.15
N ILE A 6 -9.00 2.93 29.59
CA ILE A 6 -8.75 2.98 28.16
C ILE A 6 -9.65 1.94 27.52
N ARG A 7 -10.70 2.40 26.86
CA ARG A 7 -11.69 1.54 26.19
C ARG A 7 -11.09 0.93 24.93
N HIS A 8 -11.33 -0.35 24.79
CA HIS A 8 -10.98 -1.25 23.68
C HIS A 8 -11.68 -0.93 22.33
N THR A 9 -11.75 0.33 21.94
CA THR A 9 -12.47 0.76 20.73
C THR A 9 -11.60 0.76 19.45
N VAL A 10 -10.30 0.48 19.57
CA VAL A 10 -9.34 0.56 18.43
C VAL A 10 -9.32 -0.70 17.57
N ILE A 11 -9.90 -1.82 18.02
CA ILE A 11 -9.83 -3.09 17.26
C ILE A 11 -10.83 -3.16 16.09
N LEU A 12 -11.81 -2.27 16.01
CA LEU A 12 -12.88 -2.34 15.01
C LEU A 12 -12.61 -1.54 13.72
N ALA A 13 -11.66 -0.62 13.71
CA ALA A 13 -11.38 0.20 12.54
C ALA A 13 -10.52 -0.48 11.46
N ALA A 14 -9.69 -1.45 11.85
CA ALA A 14 -8.78 -2.14 10.92
C ALA A 14 -9.45 -3.20 10.02
N PHE A 15 -10.70 -3.59 10.27
CA PHE A 15 -11.41 -4.62 9.50
C PHE A 15 -12.41 -4.07 8.47
N GLY A 16 -12.50 -2.75 8.29
CA GLY A 16 -13.42 -2.13 7.34
C GLY A 16 -13.03 -2.26 5.86
N LEU A 17 -11.88 -2.83 5.54
CA LEU A 17 -11.26 -2.66 4.22
C LEU A 17 -11.37 -3.86 3.26
N VAL A 18 -12.16 -4.85 3.53
CA VAL A 18 -12.37 -5.92 2.56
C VAL A 18 -13.83 -5.93 2.18
N LEU A 19 -14.28 -5.08 1.25
CA LEU A 19 -15.48 -5.39 0.45
C LEU A 19 -15.94 -4.19 -0.38
N LEU A 20 -15.58 -4.21 -1.65
CA LEU A 20 -16.42 -3.66 -2.71
C LEU A 20 -16.17 -4.43 -4.01
N ALA A 21 -16.58 -5.68 -4.02
CA ALA A 21 -16.94 -6.35 -5.27
C ALA A 21 -18.11 -7.27 -4.95
N ALA A 22 -19.26 -6.98 -5.56
CA ALA A 22 -20.51 -7.73 -5.58
C ALA A 22 -21.49 -7.46 -4.43
N ALA A 23 -22.68 -7.06 -4.84
CA ALA A 23 -23.90 -7.09 -4.05
C ALA A 23 -24.09 -8.47 -3.38
N ALA A 24 -24.43 -8.48 -2.09
CA ALA A 24 -24.86 -9.63 -1.29
C ALA A 24 -23.80 -10.64 -0.80
N ALA A 25 -22.52 -10.31 -0.71
CA ALA A 25 -21.60 -11.11 0.10
C ALA A 25 -21.58 -10.55 1.53
N GLN A 26 -22.01 -11.37 2.47
CA GLN A 26 -21.90 -11.07 3.92
C GLN A 26 -20.45 -10.73 4.24
N GLU A 27 -20.19 -9.54 4.82
CA GLU A 27 -18.83 -9.12 5.21
C GLU A 27 -18.16 -10.24 6.01
N TYR A 28 -17.14 -10.88 5.44
CA TYR A 28 -16.37 -11.86 6.18
C TYR A 28 -15.59 -11.16 7.30
N ARG A 29 -16.02 -11.36 8.53
CA ARG A 29 -15.32 -10.88 9.73
C ARG A 29 -14.62 -12.07 10.38
N PRO A 30 -13.29 -12.20 10.25
CA PRO A 30 -12.58 -13.31 10.84
C PRO A 30 -12.72 -13.28 12.36
N SER A 31 -12.89 -14.45 12.96
CA SER A 31 -12.80 -14.59 14.42
C SER A 31 -11.37 -14.36 14.89
N ALA A 32 -11.18 -14.02 16.17
CA ALA A 32 -9.83 -13.83 16.72
C ALA A 32 -8.92 -15.07 16.55
N LYS A 33 -9.50 -16.26 16.47
CA LYS A 33 -8.76 -17.51 16.22
C LYS A 33 -8.25 -17.63 14.79
N GLU A 34 -8.92 -17.00 13.84
CA GLU A 34 -8.53 -17.01 12.40
C GLU A 34 -7.53 -15.91 12.03
N ILE A 35 -7.17 -15.05 12.99
CA ILE A 35 -6.22 -13.96 12.75
C ILE A 35 -4.82 -14.41 13.15
N TRP A 36 -3.87 -14.23 12.23
CA TRP A 36 -2.44 -14.27 12.52
C TRP A 36 -1.96 -12.87 12.89
N LEU A 37 -1.22 -12.73 13.99
CA LEU A 37 -0.72 -11.44 14.47
C LEU A 37 0.75 -11.28 14.13
N ALA A 38 1.06 -10.29 13.29
CA ALA A 38 2.41 -10.02 12.84
C ALA A 38 3.29 -9.30 13.89
N GLY A 39 2.70 -8.82 15.00
CA GLY A 39 3.38 -7.92 15.93
C GLY A 39 3.62 -6.54 15.33
N ARG A 40 4.24 -5.65 16.11
CA ARG A 40 4.49 -4.27 15.68
C ARG A 40 5.78 -4.17 14.87
N GLN A 41 5.69 -3.49 13.73
CA GLN A 41 6.81 -3.17 12.84
C GLN A 41 7.06 -1.67 12.85
N THR A 42 8.32 -1.26 12.75
CA THR A 42 8.67 0.15 12.55
C THR A 42 9.24 0.31 11.15
N VAL A 43 8.65 1.22 10.38
CA VAL A 43 9.10 1.58 9.03
C VAL A 43 9.48 3.06 9.05
N THR A 44 10.74 3.36 8.81
CA THR A 44 11.18 4.73 8.60
C THR A 44 10.93 5.10 7.14
N VAL A 45 10.13 6.14 6.94
CA VAL A 45 9.80 6.68 5.61
C VAL A 45 10.56 7.99 5.47
N GLU A 46 11.72 7.90 4.85
CA GLU A 46 12.56 9.08 4.60
C GLU A 46 11.93 9.95 3.50
N ASN A 47 12.22 11.25 3.55
CA ASN A 47 11.84 12.13 2.46
C ASN A 47 12.65 11.76 1.21
N PHE A 48 11.99 11.81 0.05
CA PHE A 48 12.61 11.52 -1.24
C PHE A 48 12.35 12.65 -2.24
N GLU A 49 13.29 12.87 -3.13
CA GLU A 49 13.14 13.89 -4.17
C GLU A 49 12.13 13.44 -5.25
N ALA A 50 11.25 14.36 -5.65
CA ALA A 50 10.36 14.19 -6.80
C ALA A 50 10.31 15.49 -7.60
N ARG A 51 10.52 15.42 -8.91
CA ARG A 51 10.61 16.59 -9.78
C ARG A 51 9.26 17.13 -10.24
N GLY A 52 8.21 16.35 -10.11
CA GLY A 52 6.87 16.68 -10.57
C GLY A 52 5.80 16.08 -9.68
N PRO A 53 4.56 15.93 -10.16
CA PRO A 53 3.50 15.28 -9.42
C PRO A 53 3.85 13.81 -9.15
N ILE A 54 3.49 13.35 -7.95
CA ILE A 54 3.64 11.97 -7.50
C ILE A 54 2.28 11.30 -7.61
N LEU A 55 2.20 10.18 -8.33
CA LEU A 55 1.03 9.32 -8.32
C LEU A 55 1.11 8.37 -7.13
N ASP A 56 0.26 8.54 -6.13
CA ASP A 56 0.19 7.68 -4.96
C ASP A 56 -0.98 6.70 -5.10
N ILE A 57 -0.66 5.43 -5.32
CA ILE A 57 -1.64 4.36 -5.57
C ILE A 57 -2.03 3.72 -4.25
N GLY A 58 -3.34 3.73 -3.94
CA GLY A 58 -3.87 3.37 -2.64
C GLY A 58 -3.56 4.43 -1.58
N GLY A 59 -3.55 5.71 -1.97
CA GLY A 59 -3.22 6.85 -1.11
C GLY A 59 -4.34 7.26 -0.15
N GLY A 60 -5.32 6.38 0.11
CA GLY A 60 -6.35 6.54 1.14
C GLY A 60 -5.87 6.23 2.55
N GLY A 61 -6.80 6.05 3.49
CA GLY A 61 -6.54 5.67 4.88
C GLY A 61 -5.62 6.67 5.60
N GLU A 62 -4.45 6.25 6.01
CA GLU A 62 -3.47 7.11 6.68
C GLU A 62 -2.87 8.18 5.75
N GLY A 63 -2.94 8.02 4.44
CA GLY A 63 -2.42 8.97 3.46
C GLY A 63 -0.95 9.33 3.71
N VAL A 64 -0.12 8.34 3.99
CA VAL A 64 1.28 8.53 4.45
C VAL A 64 2.10 9.35 3.48
N ILE A 65 2.03 9.05 2.19
CA ILE A 65 2.76 9.80 1.16
C ILE A 65 2.18 11.20 0.99
N GLY A 66 0.85 11.35 1.06
CA GLY A 66 0.19 12.66 1.07
C GLY A 66 0.63 13.53 2.24
N GLN A 67 0.82 12.94 3.42
CA GLN A 67 1.32 13.64 4.60
C GLN A 67 2.82 14.01 4.50
N LEU A 68 3.60 13.24 3.74
CA LEU A 68 5.03 13.47 3.53
C LEU A 68 5.30 14.51 2.43
N LYS A 69 4.53 14.49 1.33
CA LYS A 69 4.81 15.23 0.09
C LYS A 69 3.77 16.33 -0.24
N GLY A 70 2.65 16.35 0.46
CA GLY A 70 1.65 17.43 0.37
C GLY A 70 1.13 17.67 -1.05
N ALA A 71 1.25 18.92 -1.52
CA ALA A 71 0.70 19.38 -2.80
C ALA A 71 1.29 18.67 -4.06
N GLN A 72 2.39 17.94 -3.92
CA GLN A 72 2.94 17.16 -5.03
C GLN A 72 2.14 15.87 -5.31
N VAL A 73 1.23 15.45 -4.39
CA VAL A 73 0.60 14.13 -4.46
C VAL A 73 -0.74 14.19 -5.17
N ILE A 74 -0.92 13.28 -6.11
CA ILE A 74 -2.21 12.86 -6.66
C ILE A 74 -2.46 11.46 -6.10
N ALA A 75 -3.25 11.38 -5.03
CA ALA A 75 -3.62 10.14 -4.38
C ALA A 75 -4.82 9.52 -5.10
N ILE A 76 -4.69 8.26 -5.50
CA ILE A 76 -5.80 7.47 -6.01
C ILE A 76 -6.11 6.31 -5.06
N ASP A 77 -7.38 5.97 -4.96
CA ASP A 77 -7.85 4.79 -4.25
C ASP A 77 -9.16 4.30 -4.88
N LEU A 78 -9.40 3.00 -4.86
CA LEU A 78 -10.66 2.44 -5.31
C LEU A 78 -11.79 2.78 -4.34
N SER A 79 -11.47 2.96 -3.06
CA SER A 79 -12.42 3.29 -1.99
C SER A 79 -12.52 4.79 -1.76
N LYS A 80 -13.67 5.37 -2.14
CA LYS A 80 -14.00 6.76 -1.81
C LYS A 80 -13.88 7.03 -0.31
N ARG A 81 -14.30 6.07 0.53
CA ARG A 81 -14.26 6.20 1.99
C ARG A 81 -12.83 6.37 2.50
N GLU A 82 -11.89 5.56 2.01
CA GLU A 82 -10.48 5.67 2.39
C GLU A 82 -9.87 7.02 2.02
N LEU A 83 -10.23 7.57 0.86
CA LEU A 83 -9.81 8.92 0.48
C LEU A 83 -10.43 10.00 1.37
N GLU A 84 -11.68 9.82 1.82
CA GLU A 84 -12.35 10.75 2.74
C GLU A 84 -11.76 10.68 4.15
N GLU A 85 -11.38 9.49 4.63
CA GLU A 85 -10.75 9.25 5.92
C GLU A 85 -9.28 9.73 5.96
N ALA A 86 -8.60 9.75 4.83
CA ALA A 86 -7.23 10.24 4.74
C ALA A 86 -7.14 11.71 5.18
N PRO A 87 -6.10 12.10 5.94
CA PRO A 87 -5.95 13.45 6.46
C PRO A 87 -6.14 14.52 5.41
N ALA A 88 -6.76 15.64 5.82
CA ALA A 88 -6.88 16.79 4.95
C ALA A 88 -5.51 17.38 4.64
N GLY A 89 -5.32 17.86 3.41
CA GLY A 89 -4.06 18.42 2.94
C GLY A 89 -4.20 19.02 1.55
N PRO A 90 -3.14 19.61 1.03
CA PRO A 90 -3.15 20.23 -0.30
C PRO A 90 -3.07 19.23 -1.45
N LEU A 91 -3.09 17.93 -1.18
CA LEU A 91 -3.04 16.88 -2.20
C LEU A 91 -4.36 16.74 -2.95
N VAL A 92 -4.29 16.21 -4.17
CA VAL A 92 -5.47 15.83 -4.96
C VAL A 92 -5.86 14.40 -4.63
N LYS A 93 -7.16 14.14 -4.41
CA LYS A 93 -7.71 12.80 -4.13
C LYS A 93 -8.68 12.40 -5.23
N ILE A 94 -8.47 11.23 -5.84
CA ILE A 94 -9.27 10.75 -6.98
C ILE A 94 -9.67 9.30 -6.75
N VAL A 95 -10.98 9.01 -6.83
CA VAL A 95 -11.46 7.62 -6.83
C VAL A 95 -11.11 6.99 -8.17
N MET A 96 -10.24 5.98 -8.16
CA MET A 96 -9.74 5.37 -9.39
C MET A 96 -9.24 3.94 -9.14
N ASP A 97 -9.44 3.06 -10.12
CA ASP A 97 -8.90 1.71 -10.11
C ASP A 97 -7.46 1.70 -10.65
N ALA A 98 -6.54 1.15 -9.88
CA ALA A 98 -5.14 1.04 -10.27
C ALA A 98 -4.90 0.10 -11.47
N ARG A 99 -5.88 -0.77 -11.78
CA ARG A 99 -5.83 -1.68 -12.94
C ARG A 99 -6.14 -0.97 -14.26
N GLU A 100 -6.68 0.25 -14.19
CA GLU A 100 -7.05 1.06 -15.35
C GLU A 100 -6.87 2.55 -15.05
N LEU A 101 -5.62 3.02 -15.08
CA LEU A 101 -5.29 4.41 -14.77
C LEU A 101 -5.76 5.36 -15.87
N LYS A 102 -6.62 6.32 -15.51
CA LYS A 102 -7.18 7.30 -16.45
C LYS A 102 -6.23 8.50 -16.68
N PHE A 103 -4.94 8.24 -16.73
CA PHE A 103 -3.90 9.21 -17.03
C PHE A 103 -3.24 8.89 -18.36
N LEU A 104 -2.67 9.91 -18.99
CA LEU A 104 -1.90 9.78 -20.23
C LEU A 104 -0.58 9.02 -19.98
N ASP A 105 -0.04 8.43 -21.01
CA ASP A 105 1.28 7.81 -21.00
C ASP A 105 2.35 8.83 -20.62
N GLY A 106 3.26 8.45 -19.74
CA GLY A 106 4.35 9.31 -19.32
C GLY A 106 3.96 10.56 -18.52
N ALA A 107 2.77 10.56 -17.90
CA ALA A 107 2.26 11.72 -17.15
C ALA A 107 3.02 11.99 -15.84
N PHE A 108 3.72 11.00 -15.29
CA PHE A 108 4.34 11.09 -13.98
C PHE A 108 5.85 10.81 -13.99
N ASP A 109 6.56 11.52 -13.12
CA ASP A 109 7.97 11.26 -12.80
C ASP A 109 8.12 10.16 -11.76
N THR A 110 7.22 10.12 -10.80
CA THR A 110 7.27 9.26 -9.63
C THR A 110 5.89 8.68 -9.36
N ALA A 111 5.85 7.38 -9.14
CA ALA A 111 4.71 6.70 -8.55
C ALA A 111 5.11 6.07 -7.22
N THR A 112 4.16 5.96 -6.31
CA THR A 112 4.31 5.30 -5.02
C THR A 112 3.20 4.29 -4.80
N VAL A 113 3.53 3.18 -4.15
CA VAL A 113 2.57 2.18 -3.64
C VAL A 113 2.96 1.92 -2.20
N PHE A 114 2.15 2.40 -1.27
CA PHE A 114 2.47 2.33 0.15
C PHE A 114 1.50 1.41 0.89
N PHE A 115 1.92 0.16 1.12
CA PHE A 115 1.14 -0.89 1.78
C PHE A 115 -0.24 -1.12 1.15
N THR A 116 -0.27 -1.22 -0.18
CA THR A 116 -1.50 -1.32 -0.98
C THR A 116 -1.62 -2.64 -1.73
N PHE A 117 -0.50 -3.20 -2.25
CA PHE A 117 -0.57 -4.46 -3.00
C PHE A 117 -1.12 -5.62 -2.17
N MET A 118 -0.94 -5.62 -0.86
CA MET A 118 -1.52 -6.63 0.02
C MET A 118 -3.06 -6.68 -0.04
N TYR A 119 -3.72 -5.62 -0.52
CA TYR A 119 -5.17 -5.53 -0.71
C TYR A 119 -5.62 -5.83 -2.15
N ILE A 120 -4.68 -5.83 -3.10
CA ILE A 120 -4.96 -6.14 -4.50
C ILE A 120 -4.80 -7.65 -4.70
N SER A 121 -5.71 -8.27 -5.49
CA SER A 121 -5.55 -9.67 -5.84
C SER A 121 -4.21 -9.90 -6.56
N SER A 122 -3.48 -10.95 -6.20
CA SER A 122 -2.21 -11.29 -6.87
C SER A 122 -2.39 -11.53 -8.37
N THR A 123 -3.59 -11.91 -8.83
CA THR A 123 -3.93 -12.03 -10.26
C THR A 123 -3.97 -10.69 -10.98
N ASP A 124 -4.16 -9.60 -10.27
CA ASP A 124 -4.27 -8.25 -10.82
C ASP A 124 -2.94 -7.46 -10.75
N HIS A 125 -1.97 -7.95 -9.97
CA HIS A 125 -0.70 -7.26 -9.77
C HIS A 125 0.02 -6.94 -11.08
N GLU A 126 0.07 -7.88 -12.03
CA GLU A 126 0.72 -7.67 -13.32
C GLU A 126 0.06 -6.54 -14.11
N GLN A 127 -1.27 -6.46 -14.09
CA GLN A 127 -1.99 -5.37 -14.76
C GLN A 127 -1.69 -4.01 -14.12
N VAL A 128 -1.64 -3.96 -12.79
CA VAL A 128 -1.29 -2.74 -12.05
C VAL A 128 0.15 -2.29 -12.41
N PHE A 129 1.11 -3.23 -12.46
CA PHE A 129 2.48 -2.91 -12.87
C PHE A 129 2.57 -2.35 -14.29
N ARG A 130 1.79 -2.92 -15.24
CA ARG A 130 1.71 -2.41 -16.63
C ARG A 130 1.18 -0.98 -16.68
N GLU A 131 0.10 -0.70 -15.93
CA GLU A 131 -0.48 0.65 -15.90
C GLU A 131 0.47 1.66 -15.26
N ILE A 132 1.13 1.31 -14.15
CA ILE A 132 2.14 2.18 -13.54
C ILE A 132 3.29 2.43 -14.51
N PHE A 133 3.78 1.39 -15.19
CA PHE A 133 4.84 1.55 -16.19
C PHE A 133 4.40 2.47 -17.32
N ARG A 134 3.17 2.34 -17.81
CA ARG A 134 2.63 3.17 -18.88
C ARG A 134 2.60 4.65 -18.50
N VAL A 135 2.07 4.97 -17.32
CA VAL A 135 1.89 6.37 -16.89
C VAL A 135 3.18 7.04 -16.40
N LEU A 136 4.21 6.26 -16.08
CA LEU A 136 5.53 6.81 -15.79
C LEU A 136 6.26 7.19 -17.09
N ARG A 137 6.90 8.37 -17.09
CA ARG A 137 7.77 8.78 -18.20
C ARG A 137 9.04 7.92 -18.25
N PRO A 138 9.74 7.85 -19.39
CA PRO A 138 11.09 7.31 -19.43
C PRO A 138 12.01 8.00 -18.41
N GLY A 139 12.76 7.22 -17.64
CA GLY A 139 13.55 7.71 -16.50
C GLY A 139 12.73 7.96 -15.22
N GLY A 140 11.43 7.73 -15.25
CA GLY A 140 10.58 7.79 -14.07
C GLY A 140 10.81 6.63 -13.12
N ARG A 141 10.33 6.74 -11.88
CA ARG A 141 10.56 5.73 -10.85
C ARG A 141 9.29 5.33 -10.11
N LEU A 142 9.29 4.09 -9.61
CA LEU A 142 8.25 3.53 -8.76
C LEU A 142 8.87 3.12 -7.42
N LEU A 143 8.26 3.59 -6.33
CA LEU A 143 8.65 3.26 -4.96
C LEU A 143 7.54 2.42 -4.33
N ILE A 144 7.89 1.22 -3.87
CA ILE A 144 6.93 0.28 -3.27
C ILE A 144 7.36 -0.02 -1.84
N TRP A 145 6.45 0.12 -0.89
CA TRP A 145 6.52 -0.46 0.45
C TRP A 145 5.36 -1.43 0.59
N ASP A 146 5.62 -2.65 1.00
CA ASP A 146 4.53 -3.60 1.27
C ASP A 146 4.96 -4.70 2.25
N VAL A 147 4.03 -5.55 2.63
CA VAL A 147 4.25 -6.62 3.59
C VAL A 147 4.98 -7.81 2.95
N VAL A 148 5.72 -8.52 3.79
CA VAL A 148 6.16 -9.89 3.50
C VAL A 148 5.25 -10.82 4.31
N PHE A 149 4.49 -11.67 3.64
CA PHE A 149 3.75 -12.73 4.30
C PHE A 149 4.71 -13.86 4.65
N PRO A 150 4.90 -14.20 5.92
CA PRO A 150 5.68 -15.39 6.26
C PRO A 150 4.86 -16.64 5.95
N LYS A 151 5.54 -17.76 5.80
CA LYS A 151 4.85 -19.05 5.75
C LYS A 151 4.10 -19.28 7.06
N ILE A 152 2.77 -19.32 6.97
CA ILE A 152 1.88 -19.52 8.11
C ILE A 152 1.45 -21.00 8.10
N GLU A 153 2.02 -21.78 9.00
CA GLU A 153 1.75 -23.23 9.05
C GLU A 153 0.35 -23.56 9.60
N ASP A 154 -0.19 -22.68 10.44
CA ASP A 154 -1.54 -22.83 10.99
C ASP A 154 -2.60 -22.52 9.92
N VAL A 155 -3.10 -23.55 9.27
CA VAL A 155 -4.14 -23.48 8.22
C VAL A 155 -5.48 -22.91 8.69
N THR A 156 -5.68 -22.75 9.99
CA THR A 156 -6.87 -22.09 10.52
C THR A 156 -6.82 -20.59 10.38
N LYS A 157 -5.64 -20.02 10.18
CA LYS A 157 -5.45 -18.58 9.95
C LYS A 157 -5.92 -18.21 8.55
N LYS A 158 -6.83 -17.27 8.47
CA LYS A 158 -7.43 -16.77 7.22
C LYS A 158 -7.07 -15.31 6.94
N SER A 159 -6.70 -14.58 7.99
CA SER A 159 -6.36 -13.17 7.93
C SER A 159 -5.11 -12.89 8.74
N ALA A 160 -4.36 -11.88 8.32
CA ALA A 160 -3.21 -11.34 9.03
C ALA A 160 -3.54 -9.94 9.55
N LEU A 161 -3.01 -9.59 10.72
CA LEU A 161 -3.05 -8.25 11.28
C LEU A 161 -1.62 -7.78 11.51
N PHE A 162 -1.23 -6.76 10.75
CA PHE A 162 0.06 -6.09 10.87
C PHE A 162 -0.12 -4.79 11.64
N TRP A 163 0.72 -4.56 12.65
CA TRP A 163 0.79 -3.30 13.36
C TRP A 163 2.02 -2.52 12.91
N PHE A 164 1.83 -1.27 12.51
CA PHE A 164 2.90 -0.41 12.02
C PHE A 164 3.07 0.86 12.84
N SER A 165 4.33 1.29 12.95
CA SER A 165 4.72 2.64 13.34
C SER A 165 5.52 3.22 12.19
N PHE A 166 4.89 4.06 11.37
CA PHE A 166 5.54 4.77 10.27
C PHE A 166 6.20 6.02 10.81
N LYS A 167 7.53 6.05 10.80
CA LYS A 167 8.31 7.21 11.22
C LYS A 167 8.59 8.10 10.02
N LEU A 168 7.92 9.23 9.95
CA LEU A 168 8.17 10.31 9.01
C LEU A 168 9.14 11.32 9.67
N PRO A 169 9.76 12.24 8.92
CA PRO A 169 10.68 13.23 9.48
C PRO A 169 10.12 14.03 10.64
N GLU A 170 8.83 14.39 10.60
CA GLU A 170 8.21 15.28 11.60
C GLU A 170 7.24 14.58 12.56
N LYS A 171 6.85 13.33 12.27
CA LYS A 171 5.85 12.61 13.07
C LYS A 171 5.91 11.10 12.92
N THR A 172 5.23 10.43 13.83
CA THR A 172 5.00 8.99 13.75
C THR A 172 3.52 8.70 13.60
N ILE A 173 3.15 7.86 12.64
CA ILE A 173 1.80 7.38 12.41
C ILE A 173 1.74 5.93 12.90
N ASN A 174 0.81 5.63 13.82
CA ASN A 174 0.59 4.27 14.31
C ASN A 174 -0.73 3.75 13.76
N THR A 175 -0.67 2.60 13.10
CA THR A 175 -1.85 1.98 12.49
C THR A 175 -1.80 0.46 12.52
N GLY A 176 -2.91 -0.19 12.13
CA GLY A 176 -3.00 -1.63 11.98
C GLY A 176 -3.69 -1.99 10.68
N TYR A 177 -3.07 -2.86 9.90
CA TYR A 177 -3.59 -3.35 8.62
C TYR A 177 -4.05 -4.79 8.74
N GLY A 178 -5.36 -4.98 8.60
CA GLY A 178 -5.98 -6.29 8.50
C GLY A 178 -6.15 -6.72 7.05
N VAL A 179 -5.62 -7.88 6.69
CA VAL A 179 -5.67 -8.37 5.31
C VAL A 179 -5.96 -9.87 5.27
N LYS A 180 -6.66 -10.32 4.24
CA LYS A 180 -6.79 -11.74 3.93
C LYS A 180 -5.43 -12.31 3.58
N ILE A 181 -5.07 -13.48 4.12
CA ILE A 181 -3.82 -14.15 3.73
C ILE A 181 -3.97 -14.62 2.28
N PRO A 182 -3.16 -14.07 1.36
CA PRO A 182 -3.24 -14.46 -0.05
C PRO A 182 -2.64 -15.85 -0.27
N PRO A 183 -3.13 -16.60 -1.26
CA PRO A 183 -2.47 -17.81 -1.68
C PRO A 183 -1.07 -17.50 -2.24
N GLY A 184 -0.08 -18.37 -1.94
CA GLY A 184 1.29 -18.26 -2.46
C GLY A 184 2.18 -17.25 -1.74
N GLU A 185 1.69 -16.57 -0.69
CA GLU A 185 2.48 -15.71 0.20
C GLU A 185 3.41 -14.75 -0.59
N PRO A 186 2.86 -13.84 -1.42
CA PRO A 186 3.66 -12.95 -2.25
C PRO A 186 4.59 -12.08 -1.39
N GLY A 187 5.85 -12.05 -1.74
CA GLY A 187 6.87 -11.25 -1.10
C GLY A 187 7.75 -10.56 -2.14
N LEU A 188 8.88 -10.01 -1.72
CA LEU A 188 9.77 -9.26 -2.59
C LEU A 188 10.12 -9.95 -3.93
N PRO A 189 10.43 -11.29 -4.00
CA PRO A 189 10.72 -11.95 -5.28
C PRO A 189 9.57 -11.90 -6.28
N HIS A 190 8.32 -12.01 -5.82
CA HIS A 190 7.13 -11.89 -6.68
C HIS A 190 7.07 -10.50 -7.34
N PHE A 191 7.31 -9.45 -6.57
CA PHE A 191 7.28 -8.07 -7.08
C PHE A 191 8.47 -7.75 -7.98
N GLU A 192 9.65 -8.33 -7.72
CA GLU A 192 10.81 -8.22 -8.62
C GLU A 192 10.53 -8.88 -9.99
N GLU A 193 9.89 -10.04 -10.01
CA GLU A 193 9.48 -10.71 -11.25
C GLU A 193 8.49 -9.88 -12.06
N LEU A 194 7.45 -9.35 -11.39
CA LEU A 194 6.46 -8.47 -12.03
C LEU A 194 7.09 -7.18 -12.57
N ALA A 195 8.01 -6.58 -11.82
CA ALA A 195 8.75 -5.41 -12.25
C ALA A 195 9.54 -5.68 -13.53
N GLN A 196 10.25 -6.81 -13.59
CA GLN A 196 11.00 -7.22 -14.76
C GLN A 196 10.09 -7.47 -15.96
N LYS A 197 8.96 -8.16 -15.77
CA LYS A 197 7.96 -8.40 -16.83
C LYS A 197 7.38 -7.10 -17.38
N ALA A 198 7.16 -6.10 -16.53
CA ALA A 198 6.66 -4.79 -16.94
C ALA A 198 7.73 -3.92 -17.62
N GLY A 199 9.03 -4.29 -17.54
CA GLY A 199 10.14 -3.55 -18.14
C GLY A 199 10.88 -2.60 -17.19
N PHE A 200 10.63 -2.67 -15.89
CA PHE A 200 11.38 -1.90 -14.88
C PHE A 200 12.76 -2.50 -14.62
N ALA A 201 13.70 -1.62 -14.26
CA ALA A 201 14.98 -2.00 -13.66
C ALA A 201 14.92 -1.78 -12.14
N VAL A 202 15.47 -2.72 -11.37
CA VAL A 202 15.60 -2.58 -9.91
C VAL A 202 16.75 -1.62 -9.61
N VAL A 203 16.48 -0.59 -8.81
CA VAL A 203 17.45 0.43 -8.38
C VAL A 203 17.94 0.15 -6.96
N ALA A 204 17.00 -0.09 -6.06
CA ALA A 204 17.29 -0.39 -4.66
C ALA A 204 16.22 -1.30 -4.08
N LYS A 205 16.62 -2.08 -3.10
CA LYS A 205 15.70 -2.91 -2.33
C LYS A 205 16.17 -3.05 -0.88
N LYS A 206 15.20 -3.13 0.02
CA LYS A 206 15.41 -3.42 1.42
C LYS A 206 14.33 -4.37 1.88
N THR A 207 14.68 -5.35 2.66
CA THR A 207 13.69 -6.25 3.27
C THR A 207 13.92 -6.30 4.76
N ASP A 208 12.85 -6.35 5.51
CA ASP A 208 12.78 -6.70 6.91
C ASP A 208 12.00 -8.02 7.02
N GLN A 209 11.84 -8.56 8.22
CA GLN A 209 11.15 -9.85 8.39
C GLN A 209 9.70 -9.84 7.88
N LYS A 210 9.03 -8.68 7.90
CA LYS A 210 7.58 -8.58 7.64
C LYS A 210 7.19 -7.45 6.68
N TRP A 211 8.13 -6.75 6.13
CA TRP A 211 7.91 -5.72 5.11
C TRP A 211 9.14 -5.59 4.20
N PHE A 212 8.93 -5.02 3.04
CA PHE A 212 10.01 -4.70 2.10
C PHE A 212 9.82 -3.29 1.52
N PHE A 213 10.92 -2.75 1.02
CA PHE A 213 10.98 -1.59 0.15
C PHE A 213 11.62 -2.00 -1.17
N LEU A 214 11.05 -1.52 -2.28
CA LEU A 214 11.57 -1.76 -3.62
C LEU A 214 11.50 -0.47 -4.43
N GLU A 215 12.63 0.00 -4.91
CA GLU A 215 12.75 1.11 -5.83
C GLU A 215 13.06 0.59 -7.23
N LEU A 216 12.23 1.02 -8.18
CA LEU A 216 12.28 0.64 -9.58
C LEU A 216 12.41 1.86 -10.46
N SER A 217 13.10 1.75 -11.59
CA SER A 217 13.15 2.78 -12.63
C SER A 217 12.59 2.27 -13.95
N LYS A 218 11.83 3.12 -14.63
CA LYS A 218 11.51 2.93 -16.05
C LYS A 218 12.74 3.36 -16.85
N PRO A 219 13.33 2.50 -17.68
CA PRO A 219 14.50 2.88 -18.47
C PRO A 219 14.25 4.16 -19.28
N ALA A 220 15.30 4.97 -19.46
CA ALA A 220 15.24 6.12 -20.35
C ALA A 220 14.97 5.65 -21.79
N ALA A 221 14.27 6.47 -22.57
CA ALA A 221 14.17 6.22 -24.00
C ALA A 221 15.59 6.28 -24.63
N LYS A 222 15.89 5.31 -25.49
CA LYS A 222 17.15 5.30 -26.25
C LYS A 222 17.13 6.39 -27.30
#